data_3b9d4b4ae2656a7bac494e76a09d7d3a
#
_entry.id   3b9d4b4ae2656a7bac494e76a09d7d3a
#
_cell.length_a   1.000
_cell.length_b   1.000
_cell.length_c   1.000
_cell.angle_alpha   90.00
_cell.angle_beta   90.00
_cell.angle_gamma   90.00
#
_symmetry.space_group_name_H-M   'P 1'
#
loop_
_entity.id
_entity.type
_entity.pdbx_description
1 polymer ?
#
loop_
_entity_poly.entity_id
_entity_poly.type
_entity_poly.pdbx_seq_one_letter_code
_entity_poly.pdbx_strand_id
1 'polypeptide(L)'
;IWELQKLKSMETDRKWIIVRIDGKIAAISTDYRQLAAISARLAKDPKQKFGEITATAVDFEYIWKLRQEASWDDLLLYGTDFQKKVWKKLFDLTHLETSCSTDALCGDEPQLSAESRSVPQQRNRLISYSDFAGLCQNRAGVRAVAHAIGLNPIAVIIPCHLVIPKESIDKMKEINRKAESTIFKGDDLCITSILKEKGIDFGEYALGRRLKRELIQLEFSQPSV
;
A
#
# COMPACT_ATOMS: atom_id res chain seq x y z
N ILE A 1 17.85 0.98 -16.03
CA ILE A 1 17.66 0.09 -17.21
C ILE A 1 17.06 -1.25 -16.75
N TRP A 2 17.57 -1.87 -15.68
CA TRP A 2 17.10 -3.17 -15.18
C TRP A 2 15.68 -3.11 -14.58
N GLU A 3 15.34 -2.01 -13.94
CA GLU A 3 13.99 -1.77 -13.38
C GLU A 3 12.94 -1.56 -14.48
N LEU A 4 13.28 -0.81 -15.54
CA LEU A 4 12.42 -0.66 -16.71
C LEU A 4 12.14 -1.99 -17.41
N GLN A 5 13.13 -2.91 -17.47
CA GLN A 5 12.93 -4.24 -18.01
C GLN A 5 12.02 -5.10 -17.10
N LYS A 6 12.13 -4.95 -15.77
CA LYS A 6 11.29 -5.66 -14.81
C LYS A 6 9.85 -5.16 -14.81
N LEU A 7 9.65 -3.84 -14.91
CA LEU A 7 8.34 -3.23 -15.12
C LEU A 7 7.72 -3.70 -16.44
N LYS A 8 8.49 -3.73 -17.52
CA LYS A 8 8.04 -4.27 -18.81
C LYS A 8 7.68 -5.74 -18.76
N SER A 9 8.39 -6.57 -17.97
CA SER A 9 8.05 -7.99 -17.82
C SER A 9 6.75 -8.24 -17.05
N MET A 10 6.29 -7.29 -16.25
CA MET A 10 4.96 -7.31 -15.61
C MET A 10 3.85 -6.85 -16.57
N GLU A 11 4.22 -6.23 -17.69
CA GLU A 11 3.31 -5.66 -18.68
C GLU A 11 2.64 -6.68 -19.59
N THR A 12 3.24 -7.86 -19.74
CA THR A 12 2.98 -8.68 -20.92
C THR A 12 1.58 -9.27 -21.02
N ASP A 13 0.76 -9.27 -19.93
CA ASP A 13 -0.56 -9.91 -20.00
C ASP A 13 -1.72 -9.17 -19.29
N ARG A 14 -1.49 -8.02 -18.64
CA ARG A 14 -2.54 -7.37 -17.84
C ARG A 14 -2.79 -5.94 -18.28
N LYS A 15 -3.97 -5.68 -18.79
CA LYS A 15 -4.45 -4.31 -18.99
C LYS A 15 -4.93 -3.74 -17.66
N TRP A 16 -4.34 -2.65 -17.23
CA TRP A 16 -4.79 -1.88 -16.08
C TRP A 16 -5.82 -0.84 -16.53
N ILE A 17 -6.81 -0.61 -15.69
CA ILE A 17 -7.85 0.38 -15.96
C ILE A 17 -7.91 1.32 -14.79
N ILE A 18 -7.82 2.61 -15.09
CA ILE A 18 -8.05 3.70 -14.14
C ILE A 18 -9.42 4.28 -14.42
N VAL A 19 -10.27 4.32 -13.39
CA VAL A 19 -11.54 5.04 -13.42
C VAL A 19 -11.35 6.36 -12.72
N ARG A 20 -11.70 7.45 -13.39
CA ARG A 20 -11.72 8.79 -12.82
C ARG A 20 -13.15 9.32 -12.81
N ILE A 21 -13.48 10.06 -11.78
CA ILE A 21 -14.76 10.76 -11.64
C ILE A 21 -14.41 12.21 -11.28
N ASP A 22 -14.86 13.13 -12.10
CA ASP A 22 -14.53 14.57 -11.94
C ASP A 22 -13.02 14.81 -11.80
N GLY A 23 -12.22 14.10 -12.60
CA GLY A 23 -10.76 14.16 -12.60
C GLY A 23 -10.07 13.37 -11.48
N LYS A 24 -10.77 12.98 -10.40
CA LYS A 24 -10.19 12.23 -9.27
C LYS A 24 -10.16 10.73 -9.52
N ILE A 25 -9.15 10.04 -9.01
CA ILE A 25 -9.00 8.59 -9.15
C ILE A 25 -9.99 7.89 -8.23
N ALA A 26 -10.95 7.18 -8.80
CA ALA A 26 -11.99 6.45 -8.06
C ALA A 26 -11.72 4.95 -7.98
N ALA A 27 -11.04 4.36 -8.98
CA ALA A 27 -10.68 2.96 -8.99
C ALA A 27 -9.46 2.66 -9.86
N ILE A 28 -8.69 1.65 -9.47
CA ILE A 28 -7.63 1.04 -10.27
C ILE A 28 -7.74 -0.46 -10.13
N SER A 29 -7.89 -1.18 -11.24
CA SER A 29 -8.00 -2.63 -11.25
C SER A 29 -7.57 -3.22 -12.60
N THR A 30 -7.23 -4.50 -12.60
CA THR A 30 -7.07 -5.32 -13.81
C THR A 30 -8.29 -6.20 -14.06
N ASP A 31 -9.26 -6.18 -13.14
CA ASP A 31 -10.47 -7.00 -13.20
C ASP A 31 -11.71 -6.13 -13.41
N TYR A 32 -12.34 -6.28 -14.57
CA TYR A 32 -13.60 -5.62 -14.91
C TYR A 32 -14.74 -5.90 -13.91
N ARG A 33 -14.74 -7.07 -13.27
CA ARG A 33 -15.77 -7.42 -12.27
C ARG A 33 -15.65 -6.54 -11.03
N GLN A 34 -14.43 -6.22 -10.61
CA GLN A 34 -14.20 -5.27 -9.51
C GLN A 34 -14.66 -3.86 -9.90
N LEU A 35 -14.34 -3.44 -11.12
CA LEU A 35 -14.80 -2.14 -11.62
C LEU A 35 -16.33 -2.07 -11.70
N ALA A 36 -16.98 -3.12 -12.17
CA ALA A 36 -18.44 -3.20 -12.20
C ALA A 36 -19.05 -3.15 -10.79
N ALA A 37 -18.44 -3.82 -9.81
CA ALA A 37 -18.88 -3.77 -8.41
C ALA A 37 -18.72 -2.36 -7.80
N ILE A 38 -17.66 -1.65 -8.16
CA ILE A 38 -17.44 -0.26 -7.75
C ILE A 38 -18.48 0.64 -8.40
N SER A 39 -18.69 0.53 -9.71
CA SER A 39 -19.71 1.28 -10.44
C SER A 39 -21.11 1.05 -9.88
N ALA A 40 -21.45 -0.20 -9.53
CA ALA A 40 -22.73 -0.53 -8.89
C ALA A 40 -22.89 0.09 -7.49
N ARG A 41 -21.80 0.24 -6.73
CA ARG A 41 -21.82 0.94 -5.42
C ARG A 41 -22.00 2.43 -5.61
N LEU A 42 -21.35 3.03 -6.60
CA LEU A 42 -21.48 4.43 -6.94
C LEU A 42 -22.93 4.76 -7.36
N ALA A 43 -23.54 3.91 -8.19
CA ALA A 43 -24.90 4.09 -8.68
C ALA A 43 -25.99 3.97 -7.58
N LYS A 44 -25.65 3.40 -6.41
CA LYS A 44 -26.60 3.23 -5.29
C LYS A 44 -26.71 4.45 -4.37
N ASP A 45 -25.87 5.45 -4.54
CA ASP A 45 -25.98 6.67 -3.74
C ASP A 45 -26.82 7.73 -4.48
N PRO A 46 -28.14 7.85 -4.15
CA PRO A 46 -29.04 8.74 -4.87
C PRO A 46 -28.75 10.24 -4.61
N LYS A 47 -27.87 10.54 -3.64
CA LYS A 47 -27.50 11.92 -3.29
C LYS A 47 -26.33 12.44 -4.09
N GLN A 48 -25.60 11.57 -4.76
CA GLN A 48 -24.39 11.93 -5.48
C GLN A 48 -24.67 12.02 -6.98
N LYS A 49 -24.72 13.25 -7.49
CA LYS A 49 -24.65 13.50 -8.94
C LYS A 49 -23.18 13.37 -9.33
N PHE A 50 -22.85 12.35 -10.07
CA PHE A 50 -21.54 12.23 -10.68
C PHE A 50 -21.48 13.12 -11.91
N GLY A 51 -20.37 13.83 -12.06
CA GLY A 51 -20.05 14.55 -13.27
C GLY A 51 -19.47 13.61 -14.34
N GLU A 52 -18.32 13.94 -14.88
CA GLU A 52 -17.67 13.16 -15.93
C GLU A 52 -17.03 11.88 -15.36
N ILE A 53 -17.40 10.72 -15.90
CA ILE A 53 -16.79 9.43 -15.58
C ILE A 53 -15.96 8.97 -16.78
N THR A 54 -14.67 8.78 -16.57
CA THR A 54 -13.76 8.25 -17.57
C THR A 54 -13.13 6.94 -17.12
N ALA A 55 -12.95 6.00 -18.06
CA ALA A 55 -12.22 4.76 -17.83
C ALA A 55 -11.14 4.63 -18.90
N THR A 56 -9.88 4.63 -18.46
CA THR A 56 -8.74 4.61 -19.37
C THR A 56 -7.87 3.39 -19.11
N ALA A 57 -7.56 2.66 -20.19
CA ALA A 57 -6.59 1.58 -20.13
C ALA A 57 -5.18 2.17 -20.14
N VAL A 58 -4.34 1.73 -19.21
CA VAL A 58 -2.98 2.22 -19.02
C VAL A 58 -2.04 1.05 -18.80
N ASP A 59 -0.74 1.29 -18.96
CA ASP A 59 0.32 0.38 -18.55
C ASP A 59 0.59 0.45 -17.05
N PHE A 60 1.35 -0.52 -16.56
CA PHE A 60 1.71 -0.55 -15.14
C PHE A 60 2.70 0.54 -14.76
N GLU A 61 3.59 0.93 -15.67
CA GLU A 61 4.58 1.99 -15.45
C GLU A 61 3.89 3.32 -15.14
N TYR A 62 2.82 3.63 -15.86
CA TYR A 62 2.01 4.81 -15.59
C TYR A 62 1.39 4.79 -14.19
N ILE A 63 0.84 3.63 -13.74
CA ILE A 63 0.27 3.50 -12.39
C ILE A 63 1.35 3.63 -11.32
N TRP A 64 2.51 3.04 -11.56
CA TRP A 64 3.63 3.11 -10.63
C TRP A 64 4.15 4.54 -10.45
N LYS A 65 4.26 5.29 -11.54
CA LYS A 65 4.57 6.72 -11.51
C LYS A 65 3.49 7.51 -10.79
N LEU A 66 2.24 7.30 -11.14
CA LEU A 66 1.09 7.96 -10.54
C LEU A 66 1.04 7.73 -9.01
N ARG A 67 1.41 6.54 -8.54
CA ARG A 67 1.52 6.25 -7.11
C ARG A 67 2.51 7.17 -6.39
N GLN A 68 3.61 7.52 -7.03
CA GLN A 68 4.64 8.37 -6.42
C GLN A 68 4.22 9.84 -6.37
N GLU A 69 3.37 10.25 -7.29
CA GLU A 69 2.94 11.64 -7.48
C GLU A 69 1.58 11.95 -6.82
N ALA A 70 0.73 10.94 -6.63
CA ALA A 70 -0.63 11.13 -6.14
C ALA A 70 -0.66 11.58 -4.68
N SER A 71 -1.45 12.60 -4.41
CA SER A 71 -1.84 13.01 -3.07
C SER A 71 -3.14 12.31 -2.64
N TRP A 72 -3.47 12.38 -1.34
CA TRP A 72 -4.74 11.85 -0.86
C TRP A 72 -5.96 12.57 -1.48
N ASP A 73 -5.82 13.85 -1.78
CA ASP A 73 -6.89 14.68 -2.35
C ASP A 73 -7.18 14.36 -3.82
N ASP A 74 -6.26 13.68 -4.52
CA ASP A 74 -6.48 13.18 -5.87
C ASP A 74 -7.37 11.93 -5.92
N LEU A 75 -7.66 11.34 -4.74
CA LEU A 75 -8.43 10.11 -4.63
C LEU A 75 -9.89 10.40 -4.28
N LEU A 76 -10.79 9.67 -4.93
CA LEU A 76 -12.21 9.70 -4.65
C LEU A 76 -12.65 8.33 -4.09
N LEU A 77 -12.87 8.28 -2.78
CA LEU A 77 -13.13 7.03 -2.08
C LEU A 77 -14.59 6.87 -1.69
N TYR A 78 -15.18 5.77 -2.11
CA TYR A 78 -16.53 5.35 -1.76
C TYR A 78 -16.46 4.17 -0.81
N GLY A 79 -16.96 4.37 0.40
CA GLY A 79 -16.97 3.36 1.45
C GLY A 79 -17.46 3.95 2.75
N THR A 80 -17.58 3.09 3.77
CA THR A 80 -17.88 3.55 5.13
C THR A 80 -16.72 4.38 5.69
N ASP A 81 -16.99 5.19 6.70
CA ASP A 81 -15.96 5.98 7.37
C ASP A 81 -14.85 5.09 7.94
N PHE A 82 -15.22 3.90 8.42
CA PHE A 82 -14.25 2.92 8.86
C PHE A 82 -13.31 2.47 7.72
N GLN A 83 -13.85 2.13 6.55
CA GLN A 83 -13.07 1.75 5.38
C GLN A 83 -12.15 2.88 4.93
N LYS A 84 -12.66 4.10 4.86
CA LYS A 84 -11.86 5.29 4.49
C LYS A 84 -10.72 5.53 5.46
N LYS A 85 -10.95 5.37 6.78
CA LYS A 85 -9.88 5.43 7.80
C LYS A 85 -8.81 4.35 7.58
N VAL A 86 -9.22 3.11 7.30
CA VAL A 86 -8.29 2.02 7.01
C VAL A 86 -7.48 2.32 5.74
N TRP A 87 -8.11 2.79 4.67
CA TRP A 87 -7.43 3.13 3.41
C TRP A 87 -6.49 4.33 3.55
N LYS A 88 -6.86 5.33 4.35
CA LYS A 88 -5.95 6.45 4.66
C LYS A 88 -4.69 5.95 5.37
N LYS A 89 -4.85 5.09 6.36
CA LYS A 89 -3.69 4.49 7.06
C LYS A 89 -2.82 3.62 6.14
N LEU A 90 -3.41 2.93 5.15
CA LEU A 90 -2.64 2.21 4.13
C LEU A 90 -1.86 3.19 3.25
N PHE A 91 -2.51 4.25 2.78
CA PHE A 91 -1.87 5.28 1.97
C PHE A 91 -0.67 5.90 2.69
N ASP A 92 -0.83 6.19 3.97
CA ASP A 92 0.21 6.78 4.82
C ASP A 92 1.45 5.87 5.01
N LEU A 93 1.35 4.56 4.76
CA LEU A 93 2.51 3.65 4.84
C LEU A 93 3.62 4.01 3.83
N THR A 94 3.27 4.61 2.72
CA THR A 94 4.20 4.94 1.63
C THR A 94 4.25 6.42 1.29
N HIS A 95 3.25 7.19 1.73
CA HIS A 95 3.13 8.62 1.52
C HIS A 95 3.25 9.33 2.87
N LEU A 96 4.41 9.26 3.49
CA LEU A 96 4.72 10.09 4.65
C LEU A 96 4.77 11.54 4.17
N GLU A 97 3.73 12.29 4.46
CA GLU A 97 3.76 13.72 4.31
C GLU A 97 4.88 14.27 5.18
N THR A 98 5.82 14.96 4.56
CA THR A 98 6.69 15.93 5.19
C THR A 98 5.85 17.15 5.59
N SER A 99 4.78 16.95 6.33
CA SER A 99 4.06 18.06 6.95
C SER A 99 4.69 18.37 8.30
N CYS A 100 5.86 18.94 8.27
CA CYS A 100 6.27 19.87 9.29
C CYS A 100 5.56 21.21 8.98
N SER A 101 4.25 21.25 9.18
CA SER A 101 3.56 22.51 9.27
C SER A 101 3.92 23.13 10.62
N THR A 102 4.80 24.12 10.56
CA THR A 102 4.97 25.17 11.54
C THR A 102 3.62 25.88 11.72
N ASP A 103 2.84 25.40 12.66
CA ASP A 103 1.86 26.22 13.38
C ASP A 103 1.91 25.80 14.84
N ALA A 104 2.92 26.36 15.49
CA ALA A 104 3.02 26.38 16.93
C ALA A 104 2.16 27.53 17.43
N LEU A 105 1.14 27.20 18.19
CA LEU A 105 0.65 28.11 19.23
C LEU A 105 0.34 27.32 20.48
N CYS A 106 1.20 27.57 21.47
CA CYS A 106 1.00 27.56 22.92
C CYS A 106 0.57 26.26 23.61
N GLY A 107 1.41 25.86 24.56
CA GLY A 107 1.05 25.07 25.71
C GLY A 107 2.27 24.45 26.36
N ASP A 108 2.69 24.96 27.50
CA ASP A 108 3.79 24.46 28.35
C ASP A 108 3.63 22.98 28.67
N GLU A 109 4.64 22.17 28.33
CA GLU A 109 4.89 20.86 28.92
C GLU A 109 6.41 20.59 28.95
N PRO A 110 6.93 19.89 29.98
CA PRO A 110 8.33 19.95 30.37
C PRO A 110 9.28 19.16 29.45
N GLN A 111 10.47 19.69 29.33
CA GLN A 111 11.63 19.16 28.63
C GLN A 111 11.93 17.71 29.01
N LEU A 112 11.64 16.75 28.13
CA LEU A 112 12.26 15.44 28.10
C LEU A 112 13.33 15.43 27.01
N SER A 113 14.52 15.08 27.45
CA SER A 113 15.82 15.00 26.77
C SER A 113 15.78 14.68 25.25
N ALA A 114 16.58 15.46 24.51
CA ALA A 114 16.73 15.50 23.05
C ALA A 114 17.44 14.27 22.43
N GLU A 115 17.37 13.07 22.98
CA GLU A 115 18.14 11.90 22.52
C GLU A 115 17.33 10.79 21.85
N SER A 116 16.12 11.02 21.40
CA SER A 116 15.30 9.97 20.71
C SER A 116 14.49 10.47 19.53
N ARG A 117 15.05 11.25 18.64
CA ARG A 117 14.38 11.68 17.41
C ARG A 117 15.20 11.41 16.15
N SER A 118 15.71 10.21 16.00
CA SER A 118 15.97 9.64 14.70
C SER A 118 14.86 8.62 14.41
N VAL A 119 13.70 9.08 13.98
CA VAL A 119 12.73 8.20 13.33
C VAL A 119 13.35 7.83 11.99
N PRO A 120 13.78 6.56 11.79
CA PRO A 120 14.29 6.16 10.49
C PRO A 120 13.15 6.35 9.49
N GLN A 121 13.45 7.02 8.37
CA GLN A 121 12.58 7.08 7.19
C GLN A 121 12.40 5.65 6.66
N GLN A 122 11.52 4.87 7.27
CA GLN A 122 11.16 3.54 6.80
C GLN A 122 10.05 3.67 5.76
N ARG A 123 10.41 4.11 4.56
CA ARG A 123 9.60 3.91 3.37
C ARG A 123 9.56 2.41 3.07
N ASN A 124 8.38 1.86 2.75
CA ASN A 124 8.18 0.48 2.27
C ASN A 124 8.38 -0.64 3.32
N ARG A 125 7.66 -0.59 4.41
CA ARG A 125 7.68 -1.67 5.41
C ARG A 125 6.51 -2.63 5.24
N LEU A 126 6.80 -3.94 5.11
CA LEU A 126 5.78 -4.97 5.28
C LEU A 126 5.25 -4.95 6.71
N ILE A 127 3.95 -5.01 6.86
CA ILE A 127 3.28 -4.98 8.15
C ILE A 127 2.31 -6.16 8.27
N SER A 128 2.16 -6.74 9.47
CA SER A 128 1.17 -7.79 9.69
C SER A 128 -0.25 -7.21 9.79
N TYR A 129 -1.27 -8.02 9.45
CA TYR A 129 -2.66 -7.63 9.65
C TYR A 129 -2.95 -7.22 11.09
N SER A 130 -2.36 -7.90 12.09
CA SER A 130 -2.54 -7.58 13.50
C SER A 130 -1.89 -6.25 13.89
N ASP A 131 -0.67 -6.00 13.42
CA ASP A 131 0.04 -4.75 13.72
C ASP A 131 -0.64 -3.57 13.01
N PHE A 132 -1.06 -3.78 11.77
CA PHE A 132 -1.80 -2.77 11.01
C PHE A 132 -3.17 -2.47 11.66
N ALA A 133 -3.88 -3.47 12.19
CA ALA A 133 -5.10 -3.24 12.97
C ALA A 133 -4.81 -2.41 14.23
N GLY A 134 -3.63 -2.57 14.83
CA GLY A 134 -3.14 -1.71 15.90
C GLY A 134 -2.99 -0.25 15.47
N LEU A 135 -2.40 0.01 14.28
CA LEU A 135 -2.29 1.35 13.70
C LEU A 135 -3.67 1.98 13.41
N CYS A 136 -4.64 1.16 13.05
CA CYS A 136 -6.04 1.58 12.88
C CYS A 136 -6.80 1.76 14.20
N GLN A 137 -6.15 1.64 15.37
CA GLN A 137 -6.76 1.69 16.70
C GLN A 137 -7.90 0.66 16.88
N ASN A 138 -7.80 -0.49 16.19
CA ASN A 138 -8.79 -1.55 16.21
C ASN A 138 -8.15 -2.94 16.35
N ARG A 139 -7.36 -3.13 17.42
CA ARG A 139 -6.64 -4.39 17.67
C ARG A 139 -7.54 -5.62 17.79
N ALA A 140 -8.74 -5.45 18.35
CA ALA A 140 -9.72 -6.51 18.47
C ALA A 140 -10.43 -6.86 17.14
N GLY A 141 -10.44 -5.91 16.19
CA GLY A 141 -11.15 -6.00 14.92
C GLY A 141 -10.29 -6.40 13.73
N VAL A 142 -9.24 -7.21 13.90
CA VAL A 142 -8.31 -7.59 12.81
C VAL A 142 -9.04 -8.10 11.56
N ARG A 143 -10.12 -8.91 11.72
CA ARG A 143 -10.91 -9.41 10.59
C ARG A 143 -11.64 -8.30 9.85
N ALA A 144 -12.21 -7.33 10.58
CA ALA A 144 -12.90 -6.19 9.98
C ALA A 144 -11.91 -5.30 9.23
N VAL A 145 -10.71 -5.08 9.78
CA VAL A 145 -9.62 -4.34 9.13
C VAL A 145 -9.16 -5.08 7.87
N ALA A 146 -8.92 -6.39 7.94
CA ALA A 146 -8.53 -7.21 6.78
C ALA A 146 -9.60 -7.18 5.68
N HIS A 147 -10.87 -7.24 6.05
CA HIS A 147 -11.98 -7.09 5.09
C HIS A 147 -11.98 -5.71 4.43
N ALA A 148 -11.78 -4.64 5.18
CA ALA A 148 -11.68 -3.28 4.63
C ALA A 148 -10.48 -3.14 3.69
N ILE A 149 -9.31 -3.74 4.02
CA ILE A 149 -8.14 -3.81 3.15
C ILE A 149 -8.47 -4.49 1.82
N GLY A 150 -9.17 -5.63 1.86
CA GLY A 150 -9.58 -6.38 0.66
C GLY A 150 -10.59 -5.65 -0.23
N LEU A 151 -11.31 -4.67 0.31
CA LEU A 151 -12.25 -3.83 -0.42
C LEU A 151 -11.64 -2.54 -0.98
N ASN A 152 -10.32 -2.37 -0.90
CA ASN A 152 -9.60 -1.22 -1.47
C ASN A 152 -9.90 -1.08 -2.97
N PRO A 153 -10.49 0.05 -3.41
CA PRO A 153 -10.83 0.25 -4.81
C PRO A 153 -9.65 0.75 -5.66
N ILE A 154 -8.61 1.33 -5.04
CA ILE A 154 -7.50 1.99 -5.73
C ILE A 154 -6.22 1.18 -5.49
N ALA A 155 -6.12 0.06 -6.18
CA ALA A 155 -4.97 -0.83 -6.07
C ALA A 155 -3.66 -0.11 -6.43
N VAL A 156 -2.56 -0.53 -5.83
CA VAL A 156 -1.19 0.00 -5.99
C VAL A 156 -1.00 1.35 -5.32
N ILE A 157 -1.78 2.39 -5.62
CA ILE A 157 -1.67 3.71 -4.99
C ILE A 157 -1.96 3.60 -3.49
N ILE A 158 -3.04 2.90 -3.12
CA ILE A 158 -3.28 2.50 -1.72
C ILE A 158 -2.65 1.12 -1.53
N PRO A 159 -1.51 1.02 -0.84
CA PRO A 159 -0.63 -0.15 -0.89
C PRO A 159 -1.08 -1.32 0.00
N CYS A 160 -2.29 -1.84 -0.24
CA CYS A 160 -2.82 -2.97 0.50
C CYS A 160 -1.99 -4.27 0.34
N HIS A 161 -1.12 -4.34 -0.69
CA HIS A 161 -0.18 -5.45 -0.88
C HIS A 161 0.92 -5.50 0.19
N LEU A 162 1.20 -4.40 0.89
CA LEU A 162 2.19 -4.37 1.99
C LEU A 162 1.70 -5.01 3.29
N VAL A 163 0.40 -5.30 3.39
CA VAL A 163 -0.14 -5.99 4.57
C VAL A 163 -0.15 -7.50 4.31
N ILE A 164 0.54 -8.26 5.17
CA ILE A 164 0.77 -9.70 5.01
C ILE A 164 0.45 -10.48 6.30
N PRO A 165 0.32 -11.82 6.25
CA PRO A 165 0.15 -12.62 7.45
C PRO A 165 1.32 -12.46 8.43
N LYS A 166 1.02 -12.51 9.73
CA LYS A 166 2.04 -12.37 10.78
C LYS A 166 3.06 -13.50 10.71
N GLU A 167 2.61 -14.71 10.45
CA GLU A 167 3.45 -15.90 10.30
C GLU A 167 4.51 -15.71 9.22
N SER A 168 4.18 -14.96 8.17
CA SER A 168 5.12 -14.67 7.08
C SER A 168 6.19 -13.66 7.53
N ILE A 169 5.81 -12.65 8.30
CA ILE A 169 6.77 -11.72 8.89
C ILE A 169 7.71 -12.45 9.85
N ASP A 170 7.19 -13.34 10.68
CA ASP A 170 7.98 -14.08 11.65
C ASP A 170 8.96 -15.04 10.94
N LYS A 171 8.52 -15.71 9.87
CA LYS A 171 9.41 -16.51 9.01
C LYS A 171 10.51 -15.67 8.35
N MET A 172 10.17 -14.50 7.83
CA MET A 172 11.14 -13.59 7.21
C MET A 172 12.21 -13.14 8.23
N LYS A 173 11.81 -12.81 9.46
CA LYS A 173 12.74 -12.48 10.54
C LYS A 173 13.65 -13.65 10.90
N GLU A 174 13.11 -14.87 10.95
CA GLU A 174 13.89 -16.07 11.24
C GLU A 174 14.92 -16.37 10.12
N ILE A 175 14.53 -16.23 8.85
CA ILE A 175 15.45 -16.39 7.70
C ILE A 175 16.57 -15.37 7.80
N ASN A 176 16.25 -14.10 8.09
CA ASN A 176 17.22 -13.04 8.23
C ASN A 176 18.20 -13.31 9.38
N ARG A 177 17.71 -13.69 10.54
CA ARG A 177 18.53 -14.06 11.70
C ARG A 177 19.52 -15.18 11.39
N LYS A 178 19.11 -16.18 10.59
CA LYS A 178 19.99 -17.27 10.12
C LYS A 178 21.02 -16.77 9.12
N ALA A 179 20.67 -15.83 8.27
CA ALA A 179 21.58 -15.24 7.29
C ALA A 179 22.65 -14.34 7.97
N GLU A 180 22.26 -13.56 8.98
CA GLU A 180 23.17 -12.71 9.75
C GLU A 180 24.24 -13.52 10.51
N SER A 181 23.93 -14.76 10.90
CA SER A 181 24.90 -15.66 11.51
C SER A 181 25.97 -16.14 10.52
N THR A 182 25.83 -15.85 9.22
CA THR A 182 26.69 -16.38 8.14
C THR A 182 27.41 -15.31 7.32
N ILE A 183 27.71 -14.09 7.82
CA ILE A 183 28.64 -13.14 7.13
C ILE A 183 28.01 -11.88 6.49
N PHE A 184 26.96 -11.27 6.95
CA PHE A 184 26.68 -9.91 6.48
C PHE A 184 26.27 -8.98 7.62
N LYS A 185 27.19 -8.05 7.98
CA LYS A 185 26.87 -6.86 8.77
C LYS A 185 26.28 -5.80 7.82
N GLY A 186 24.99 -5.64 7.85
CA GLY A 186 24.28 -4.58 7.12
C GLY A 186 22.79 -4.65 7.44
N ASP A 187 22.23 -3.54 7.91
CA ASP A 187 20.84 -3.41 8.38
C ASP A 187 19.78 -3.53 7.28
N ASP A 188 20.17 -3.77 6.03
CA ASP A 188 19.22 -4.00 4.93
C ASP A 188 18.90 -5.49 4.82
N LEU A 189 17.73 -5.83 5.38
CA LEU A 189 17.03 -7.08 5.10
C LEU A 189 17.08 -7.33 3.59
N CYS A 190 17.87 -8.29 3.12
CA CYS A 190 17.89 -8.63 1.70
C CYS A 190 16.57 -9.31 1.35
N ILE A 191 15.48 -8.53 1.36
CA ILE A 191 14.12 -8.97 1.07
C ILE A 191 14.07 -9.65 -0.30
N THR A 192 14.91 -9.22 -1.25
CA THR A 192 15.00 -9.85 -2.57
C THR A 192 15.46 -11.31 -2.49
N SER A 193 16.31 -11.66 -1.54
CA SER A 193 16.71 -13.07 -1.29
C SER A 193 15.59 -13.85 -0.62
N ILE A 194 14.94 -13.25 0.37
CA ILE A 194 13.80 -13.83 1.10
C ILE A 194 12.60 -14.07 0.17
N LEU A 195 12.35 -13.15 -0.78
CA LEU A 195 11.26 -13.28 -1.75
C LEU A 195 11.47 -14.45 -2.74
N LYS A 196 12.70 -14.92 -2.91
CA LYS A 196 13.03 -16.12 -3.70
C LYS A 196 12.80 -17.41 -2.92
N GLU A 197 12.73 -17.35 -1.60
CA GLU A 197 12.46 -18.51 -0.74
C GLU A 197 11.08 -19.08 -1.02
N LYS A 198 11.04 -20.40 -1.31
CA LYS A 198 9.80 -21.14 -1.46
C LYS A 198 9.15 -21.31 -0.09
N GLY A 199 7.87 -20.93 0.06
CA GLY A 199 7.10 -21.21 1.27
C GLY A 199 6.73 -20.00 2.12
N ILE A 200 7.02 -18.77 1.68
CA ILE A 200 6.45 -17.56 2.30
C ILE A 200 5.11 -17.27 1.64
N ASP A 201 4.04 -17.31 2.43
CA ASP A 201 2.69 -16.94 2.00
C ASP A 201 2.46 -15.45 2.28
N PHE A 202 2.36 -14.64 1.23
CA PHE A 202 2.04 -13.22 1.38
C PHE A 202 0.55 -12.94 1.61
N GLY A 203 -0.26 -14.00 1.69
CA GLY A 203 -1.71 -13.90 1.88
C GLY A 203 -2.46 -13.57 0.59
N GLU A 204 -3.79 -13.49 0.73
CA GLU A 204 -4.67 -13.19 -0.39
C GLU A 204 -4.52 -11.75 -0.87
N TYR A 205 -4.85 -11.54 -2.12
CA TYR A 205 -4.88 -10.22 -2.76
C TYR A 205 -6.02 -10.18 -3.77
N ALA A 206 -6.72 -9.06 -3.82
CA ALA A 206 -7.89 -8.91 -4.71
C ALA A 206 -7.54 -9.11 -6.20
N LEU A 207 -6.32 -8.78 -6.60
CA LEU A 207 -5.80 -8.95 -7.95
C LEU A 207 -4.94 -10.21 -8.13
N GLY A 208 -4.94 -11.10 -7.14
CA GLY A 208 -4.23 -12.39 -7.15
C GLY A 208 -2.88 -12.38 -6.44
N ARG A 209 -2.55 -13.53 -5.83
CA ARG A 209 -1.33 -13.73 -5.02
C ARG A 209 -0.03 -13.49 -5.79
N ARG A 210 -0.01 -13.84 -7.09
CA ARG A 210 1.17 -13.63 -7.95
C ARG A 210 1.48 -12.14 -8.06
N LEU A 211 0.48 -11.32 -8.38
CA LEU A 211 0.67 -9.87 -8.49
C LEU A 211 1.08 -9.25 -7.15
N LYS A 212 0.51 -9.71 -6.03
CA LYS A 212 0.94 -9.25 -4.70
C LYS A 212 2.43 -9.44 -4.49
N ARG A 213 2.95 -10.63 -4.80
CA ARG A 213 4.39 -10.93 -4.69
C ARG A 213 5.23 -10.03 -5.60
N GLU A 214 4.81 -9.83 -6.84
CA GLU A 214 5.48 -8.97 -7.81
C GLU A 214 5.53 -7.51 -7.33
N LEU A 215 4.41 -6.98 -6.79
CA LEU A 215 4.35 -5.64 -6.21
C LEU A 215 5.29 -5.49 -5.00
N ILE A 216 5.28 -6.45 -4.09
CA ILE A 216 6.20 -6.46 -2.95
C ILE A 216 7.66 -6.45 -3.44
N GLN A 217 8.00 -7.25 -4.46
CA GLN A 217 9.36 -7.25 -5.02
C GLN A 217 9.77 -5.89 -5.56
N LEU A 218 8.85 -5.17 -6.22
CA LEU A 218 9.12 -3.83 -6.74
C LEU A 218 9.35 -2.82 -5.63
N GLU A 219 8.55 -2.86 -4.54
CA GLU A 219 8.73 -1.97 -3.39
C GLU A 219 10.15 -2.00 -2.80
N PHE A 220 10.73 -3.19 -2.76
CA PHE A 220 12.04 -3.41 -2.16
C PHE A 220 13.20 -3.46 -3.18
N SER A 221 12.89 -3.30 -4.46
CA SER A 221 13.92 -3.20 -5.52
C SER A 221 14.31 -1.76 -5.82
N GLN A 222 13.59 -0.78 -5.26
CA GLN A 222 13.90 0.64 -5.46
C GLN A 222 15.05 1.03 -4.53
N PRO A 223 16.15 1.60 -5.05
CA PRO A 223 17.16 2.18 -4.18
C PRO A 223 16.51 3.33 -3.38
N SER A 224 16.82 3.39 -2.10
CA SER A 224 16.45 4.52 -1.25
C SER A 224 17.03 5.79 -1.86
N VAL A 225 16.19 6.71 -2.34
CA VAL A 225 16.58 8.02 -2.86
C VAL A 225 16.85 8.94 -1.69
#